data_e768e6d251deabec1eab27c230e4be0e
#
_entry.id   e768e6d251deabec1eab27c230e4be0e
#
_cell.length_a   1.000
_cell.length_b   1.000
_cell.length_c   1.000
_cell.angle_alpha   90.00
_cell.angle_beta   90.00
_cell.angle_gamma   90.00
#
_symmetry.space_group_name_H-M   'P 1'
#
loop_
_entity.id
_entity.type
_entity.pdbx_description
1 polymer ?
#
loop_
_entity_poly.entity_id
_entity_poly.type
_entity_poly.pdbx_seq_one_letter_code
_entity_poly.pdbx_strand_id
1 'polypeptide(L)'
;MELKALVDFYATESDKNNQDCYVEIFRPDIKLNVYFGGKLGMTATDVQDMIRQYKAFGAAKVSFHMNGQQNVDFVDETHATGTCYAFATLVTEEDSKDKLTVHAVRYYDKYVKIDGRWWIAEREQHFEWSTVPAI
;
A
#
# COMPACT_ATOMS: atom_id res chain seq x y z
N MET A 1 6.37 -3.03 -15.53
CA MET A 1 6.78 -1.87 -14.71
C MET A 1 8.04 -2.20 -13.95
N GLU A 2 8.94 -1.24 -13.85
CA GLU A 2 10.07 -1.36 -12.95
C GLU A 2 9.59 -1.29 -11.49
N LEU A 3 10.42 -1.75 -10.56
CA LEU A 3 10.01 -1.92 -9.16
C LEU A 3 9.57 -0.62 -8.49
N LYS A 4 10.27 0.50 -8.76
CA LYS A 4 9.86 1.81 -8.21
C LYS A 4 8.50 2.23 -8.75
N ALA A 5 8.23 1.98 -10.02
CA ALA A 5 6.96 2.33 -10.64
C ALA A 5 5.78 1.58 -10.03
N LEU A 6 5.99 0.34 -9.54
CA LEU A 6 4.93 -0.41 -8.88
C LEU A 6 4.45 0.28 -7.60
N VAL A 7 5.38 0.67 -6.74
CA VAL A 7 5.02 1.32 -5.47
C VAL A 7 4.48 2.73 -5.70
N ASP A 8 4.97 3.44 -6.71
CA ASP A 8 4.46 4.76 -7.05
C ASP A 8 3.06 4.70 -7.68
N PHE A 9 2.81 3.69 -8.52
CA PHE A 9 1.47 3.44 -9.08
C PHE A 9 0.45 3.18 -7.96
N TYR A 10 0.80 2.35 -7.00
CA TYR A 10 -0.05 2.08 -5.85
C TYR A 10 -0.42 3.38 -5.11
N ALA A 11 0.58 4.22 -4.82
CA ALA A 11 0.37 5.49 -4.13
C ALA A 11 -0.55 6.42 -4.91
N THR A 12 -0.28 6.59 -6.21
CA THR A 12 -1.04 7.48 -7.07
C THR A 12 -2.49 7.03 -7.24
N GLU A 13 -2.71 5.75 -7.51
CA GLU A 13 -4.06 5.22 -7.73
C GLU A 13 -4.85 5.16 -6.41
N SER A 14 -4.17 4.94 -5.29
CA SER A 14 -4.81 5.04 -3.97
C SER A 14 -5.32 6.46 -3.70
N ASP A 15 -4.57 7.48 -4.09
CA ASP A 15 -4.99 8.87 -3.94
C ASP A 15 -6.20 9.23 -4.82
N LYS A 16 -6.35 8.53 -5.95
CA LYS A 16 -7.51 8.67 -6.83
C LYS A 16 -8.71 7.85 -6.37
N ASN A 17 -8.58 7.12 -5.28
CA ASN A 17 -9.58 6.16 -4.80
C ASN A 17 -9.91 5.10 -5.87
N ASN A 18 -8.88 4.64 -6.59
CA ASN A 18 -9.02 3.73 -7.73
C ASN A 18 -8.40 2.36 -7.39
N GLN A 19 -8.94 1.70 -6.37
CA GLN A 19 -8.43 0.41 -5.91
C GLN A 19 -8.58 -0.70 -6.95
N ASP A 20 -9.50 -0.56 -7.91
CA ASP A 20 -9.66 -1.56 -8.97
C ASP A 20 -8.39 -1.72 -9.81
N CYS A 21 -7.55 -0.70 -9.89
CA CYS A 21 -6.28 -0.76 -10.60
C CYS A 21 -5.20 -1.61 -9.91
N TYR A 22 -5.44 -2.04 -8.67
CA TYR A 22 -4.48 -2.89 -7.96
C TYR A 22 -4.24 -4.22 -8.68
N VAL A 23 -5.17 -4.69 -9.50
CA VAL A 23 -4.97 -5.90 -10.33
C VAL A 23 -3.83 -5.75 -11.33
N GLU A 24 -3.39 -4.53 -11.61
CA GLU A 24 -2.30 -4.27 -12.56
C GLU A 24 -0.92 -4.37 -11.93
N ILE A 25 -0.81 -4.40 -10.61
CA ILE A 25 0.48 -4.43 -9.90
C ILE A 25 0.62 -5.58 -8.92
N PHE A 26 -0.48 -6.05 -8.33
CA PHE A 26 -0.47 -7.18 -7.40
C PHE A 26 -0.86 -8.45 -8.12
N ARG A 27 -0.18 -9.54 -7.79
CA ARG A 27 -0.57 -10.86 -8.30
C ARG A 27 -1.97 -11.21 -7.81
N PRO A 28 -2.74 -12.00 -8.61
CA PRO A 28 -4.08 -12.43 -8.19
C PRO A 28 -4.11 -13.12 -6.84
N ASP A 29 -3.07 -13.88 -6.50
CA ASP A 29 -2.92 -14.59 -5.24
C ASP A 29 -2.05 -13.83 -4.23
N ILE A 30 -2.10 -12.50 -4.26
CA ILE A 30 -1.36 -11.65 -3.33
C ILE A 30 -1.55 -12.10 -1.89
N LYS A 31 -0.48 -12.14 -1.14
CA LYS A 31 -0.52 -12.36 0.29
C LYS A 31 -0.23 -11.02 0.98
N LEU A 32 -1.25 -10.48 1.61
CA LEU A 32 -1.19 -9.18 2.29
C LEU A 32 -1.38 -9.36 3.78
N ASN A 33 -0.47 -8.77 4.55
CA ASN A 33 -0.63 -8.62 6.00
C ASN A 33 -0.41 -7.15 6.35
N VAL A 34 -1.35 -6.58 7.10
CA VAL A 34 -1.28 -5.18 7.52
C VAL A 34 -1.17 -5.13 9.04
N TYR A 35 -0.15 -4.42 9.51
CA TYR A 35 0.17 -4.28 10.93
C TYR A 35 -0.03 -2.84 11.37
N PHE A 36 -0.62 -2.67 12.54
CA PHE A 36 -0.83 -1.36 13.17
C PHE A 36 -0.02 -1.32 14.47
N GLY A 37 1.09 -0.57 14.47
CA GLY A 37 1.98 -0.51 15.62
C GLY A 37 2.54 -1.89 16.01
N GLY A 38 2.85 -2.73 15.03
CA GLY A 38 3.37 -4.06 15.24
C GLY A 38 2.32 -5.15 15.45
N LYS A 39 1.02 -4.78 15.50
CA LYS A 39 -0.07 -5.74 15.71
C LYS A 39 -0.78 -6.03 14.39
N LEU A 40 -0.91 -7.30 14.05
CA LEU A 40 -1.62 -7.72 12.84
C LEU A 40 -3.11 -7.33 12.95
N GLY A 41 -3.59 -6.54 11.99
CA GLY A 41 -4.95 -6.03 11.99
C GLY A 41 -5.77 -6.37 10.76
N MET A 42 -5.12 -6.75 9.65
CA MET A 42 -5.81 -7.05 8.40
C MET A 42 -5.00 -8.03 7.57
N THR A 43 -5.68 -8.98 6.92
CA THR A 43 -5.05 -9.92 5.99
C THR A 43 -5.89 -10.06 4.73
N ALA A 44 -5.24 -10.35 3.62
CA ALA A 44 -5.90 -10.76 2.38
C ALA A 44 -5.04 -11.81 1.68
N THR A 45 -5.67 -12.76 1.00
CA THR A 45 -5.00 -13.85 0.28
C THR A 45 -5.28 -13.83 -1.21
N ASP A 46 -6.04 -12.85 -1.68
CA ASP A 46 -6.23 -12.59 -3.11
C ASP A 46 -6.50 -11.10 -3.33
N VAL A 47 -6.26 -10.66 -4.57
CA VAL A 47 -6.32 -9.24 -4.90
C VAL A 47 -7.76 -8.69 -4.84
N GLN A 48 -8.76 -9.50 -5.11
CA GLN A 48 -10.15 -9.05 -5.05
C GLN A 48 -10.58 -8.81 -3.62
N ASP A 49 -10.16 -9.66 -2.69
CA ASP A 49 -10.40 -9.45 -1.26
C ASP A 49 -9.70 -8.19 -0.76
N MET A 50 -8.45 -8.00 -1.18
CA MET A 50 -7.69 -6.79 -0.86
C MET A 50 -8.43 -5.53 -1.32
N ILE A 51 -8.88 -5.51 -2.56
CA ILE A 51 -9.63 -4.38 -3.13
C ILE A 51 -10.91 -4.13 -2.34
N ARG A 52 -11.65 -5.18 -2.05
CA ARG A 52 -12.90 -5.08 -1.29
C ARG A 52 -12.67 -4.47 0.09
N GLN A 53 -11.64 -4.92 0.79
CA GLN A 53 -11.32 -4.42 2.13
C GLN A 53 -10.89 -2.95 2.10
N TYR A 54 -10.06 -2.55 1.12
CA TYR A 54 -9.66 -1.15 0.99
C TYR A 54 -10.84 -0.25 0.63
N LYS A 55 -11.74 -0.71 -0.23
CA LYS A 55 -12.96 0.05 -0.55
C LYS A 55 -13.86 0.24 0.66
N ALA A 56 -13.86 -0.73 1.58
CA ALA A 56 -14.69 -0.66 2.78
C ALA A 56 -14.28 0.46 3.74
N PHE A 57 -13.04 0.94 3.66
CA PHE A 57 -12.60 2.09 4.45
C PHE A 57 -13.25 3.40 3.99
N GLY A 58 -13.81 3.43 2.78
CA GLY A 58 -14.38 4.64 2.22
C GLY A 58 -13.33 5.59 1.65
N ALA A 59 -13.81 6.57 0.89
CA ALA A 59 -12.94 7.59 0.31
C ALA A 59 -12.68 8.70 1.32
N ALA A 60 -11.43 9.14 1.44
CA ALA A 60 -11.10 10.35 2.16
C ALA A 60 -11.47 11.57 1.30
N LYS A 61 -11.71 12.70 1.95
CA LYS A 61 -11.95 13.98 1.27
C LYS A 61 -10.71 14.39 0.47
N VAL A 62 -9.51 14.17 1.04
CA VAL A 62 -8.23 14.30 0.37
C VAL A 62 -7.38 13.10 0.78
N SER A 63 -6.74 12.47 -0.19
CA SER A 63 -5.75 11.41 0.03
C SER A 63 -4.45 11.82 -0.64
N PHE A 64 -3.36 11.77 0.11
CA PHE A 64 -2.06 12.18 -0.39
C PHE A 64 -1.00 11.23 0.14
N HIS A 65 -0.51 10.36 -0.75
CA HIS A 65 0.60 9.46 -0.45
C HIS A 65 1.89 10.04 -1.03
N MET A 66 2.94 10.03 -0.24
CA MET A 66 4.27 10.40 -0.71
C MET A 66 5.22 9.27 -0.36
N ASN A 67 5.77 8.60 -1.38
CA ASN A 67 6.78 7.57 -1.19
C ASN A 67 8.15 8.22 -1.00
N GLY A 68 8.89 7.69 -0.04
CA GLY A 68 10.28 8.01 0.17
C GLY A 68 11.17 6.99 -0.53
N GLN A 69 12.20 6.57 0.18
CA GLN A 69 13.19 5.63 -0.36
C GLN A 69 12.60 4.24 -0.57
N GLN A 70 13.10 3.57 -1.58
CA GLN A 70 12.87 2.15 -1.83
C GLN A 70 14.22 1.45 -1.87
N ASN A 71 14.40 0.44 -1.05
CA ASN A 71 15.61 -0.37 -1.01
C ASN A 71 15.25 -1.75 -1.57
N VAL A 72 15.98 -2.22 -2.55
CA VAL A 72 15.68 -3.47 -3.26
C VAL A 72 16.88 -4.40 -3.21
N ASP A 73 16.63 -5.68 -2.91
CA ASP A 73 17.60 -6.76 -3.00
C ASP A 73 17.12 -7.76 -4.05
N PHE A 74 17.91 -8.00 -5.09
CA PHE A 74 17.60 -8.99 -6.09
C PHE A 74 18.07 -10.37 -5.61
N VAL A 75 17.11 -11.31 -5.51
CA VAL A 75 17.41 -12.69 -5.13
C VAL A 75 17.93 -13.46 -6.34
N ASP A 76 17.30 -13.27 -7.48
CA ASP A 76 17.70 -13.81 -8.78
C ASP A 76 17.09 -12.95 -9.88
N GLU A 77 17.10 -13.44 -11.14
CA GLU A 77 16.61 -12.67 -12.28
C GLU A 77 15.10 -12.43 -12.26
N THR A 78 14.34 -13.20 -11.49
CA THR A 78 12.88 -13.15 -11.46
C THR A 78 12.30 -12.88 -10.08
N HIS A 79 13.13 -12.72 -9.06
CA HIS A 79 12.69 -12.49 -7.69
C HIS A 79 13.50 -11.38 -7.04
N ALA A 80 12.80 -10.53 -6.31
CA ALA A 80 13.41 -9.46 -5.52
C ALA A 80 12.60 -9.22 -4.26
N THR A 81 13.24 -8.63 -3.26
CA THR A 81 12.58 -8.12 -2.06
C THR A 81 12.85 -6.64 -1.95
N GLY A 82 11.95 -5.90 -1.30
CA GLY A 82 12.18 -4.48 -1.15
C GLY A 82 11.43 -3.90 0.03
N THR A 83 11.94 -2.76 0.49
CA THR A 83 11.31 -1.95 1.53
C THR A 83 11.04 -0.58 0.94
N CYS A 84 9.83 -0.07 1.09
CA CYS A 84 9.47 1.27 0.67
C CYS A 84 8.89 2.05 1.85
N TYR A 85 9.37 3.27 2.04
CA TYR A 85 8.89 4.18 3.07
C TYR A 85 7.87 5.13 2.46
N ALA A 86 6.80 5.42 3.19
CA ALA A 86 5.79 6.34 2.72
C ALA A 86 5.15 7.13 3.85
N PHE A 87 4.68 8.33 3.50
CA PHE A 87 3.69 9.04 4.30
C PHE A 87 2.36 9.01 3.57
N ALA A 88 1.32 8.59 4.27
CA ALA A 88 -0.05 8.63 3.78
C ALA A 88 -0.82 9.67 4.59
N THR A 89 -1.22 10.75 3.95
CA THR A 89 -1.96 11.83 4.58
C THR A 89 -3.40 11.79 4.11
N LEU A 90 -4.33 11.77 5.06
CA LEU A 90 -5.76 11.70 4.77
C LEU A 90 -6.46 12.86 5.44
N VAL A 91 -7.34 13.53 4.70
CA VAL A 91 -8.29 14.48 5.25
C VAL A 91 -9.66 13.86 5.16
N THR A 92 -10.28 13.66 6.30
CA THR A 92 -11.65 13.13 6.42
C THR A 92 -12.53 14.15 7.09
N GLU A 93 -13.84 13.98 7.01
CA GLU A 93 -14.78 14.87 7.67
C GLU A 93 -15.43 14.15 8.84
N GLU A 94 -15.43 14.79 10.01
CA GLU A 94 -16.03 14.28 11.22
C GLU A 94 -16.73 15.44 11.93
N ASP A 95 -18.03 15.29 12.17
CA ASP A 95 -18.86 16.33 12.79
C ASP A 95 -18.75 17.68 12.08
N SER A 96 -18.78 17.68 10.75
CA SER A 96 -18.66 18.85 9.88
C SER A 96 -17.30 19.56 9.98
N LYS A 97 -16.29 18.89 10.53
CA LYS A 97 -14.92 19.41 10.63
C LYS A 97 -13.96 18.49 9.92
N ASP A 98 -12.96 19.10 9.30
CA ASP A 98 -11.87 18.35 8.67
C ASP A 98 -10.97 17.74 9.73
N LYS A 99 -10.65 16.48 9.53
CA LYS A 99 -9.76 15.70 10.38
C LYS A 99 -8.55 15.28 9.56
N LEU A 100 -7.37 15.68 10.01
CA LEU A 100 -6.12 15.32 9.36
C LEU A 100 -5.49 14.13 10.07
N THR A 101 -5.17 13.09 9.29
CA THR A 101 -4.42 11.94 9.79
C THR A 101 -3.20 11.74 8.91
N VAL A 102 -2.04 11.60 9.54
CA VAL A 102 -0.80 11.25 8.87
C VAL A 102 -0.37 9.88 9.35
N HIS A 103 -0.13 8.97 8.40
CA HIS A 103 0.40 7.63 8.68
C HIS A 103 1.83 7.54 8.19
N ALA A 104 2.74 7.10 9.05
CA ALA A 104 4.07 6.70 8.63
C ALA A 104 4.04 5.21 8.34
N VAL A 105 4.32 4.84 7.11
CA VAL A 105 4.11 3.47 6.61
C VAL A 105 5.41 2.91 6.05
N ARG A 106 5.66 1.63 6.31
CA ARG A 106 6.68 0.85 5.61
C ARG A 106 6.01 -0.32 4.93
N TYR A 107 6.38 -0.53 3.67
CA TYR A 107 5.97 -1.70 2.90
C TYR A 107 7.17 -2.62 2.76
N TYR A 108 7.00 -3.89 3.16
CA TYR A 108 7.97 -4.94 2.90
C TYR A 108 7.38 -5.84 1.83
N ASP A 109 7.95 -5.77 0.62
CA ASP A 109 7.39 -6.40 -0.56
C ASP A 109 8.28 -7.53 -1.06
N LYS A 110 7.64 -8.58 -1.58
CA LYS A 110 8.29 -9.59 -2.41
C LYS A 110 7.79 -9.41 -3.84
N TYR A 111 8.73 -9.25 -4.75
CA TYR A 111 8.45 -9.03 -6.17
C TYR A 111 8.76 -10.28 -6.96
N VAL A 112 7.98 -10.51 -8.00
CA VAL A 112 8.20 -11.60 -8.94
C VAL A 112 8.10 -11.06 -10.36
N LYS A 113 9.00 -11.52 -11.23
CA LYS A 113 8.99 -11.19 -12.67
C LYS A 113 8.40 -12.34 -13.44
N ILE A 114 7.32 -12.07 -14.18
CA ILE A 114 6.60 -13.06 -14.98
C ILE A 114 6.43 -12.47 -16.37
N ASP A 115 6.85 -13.20 -17.40
CA ASP A 115 6.78 -12.76 -18.78
C ASP A 115 7.39 -11.37 -19.01
N GLY A 116 8.54 -11.14 -18.35
CA GLY A 116 9.28 -9.88 -18.48
C GLY A 116 8.72 -8.71 -17.69
N ARG A 117 7.72 -8.94 -16.86
CA ARG A 117 7.07 -7.88 -16.09
C ARG A 117 7.13 -8.17 -14.58
N TRP A 118 7.46 -7.14 -13.79
CA TRP A 118 7.48 -7.24 -12.34
C TRP A 118 6.08 -7.07 -11.74
N TRP A 119 5.83 -7.82 -10.67
CA TRP A 119 4.60 -7.81 -9.89
C TRP A 119 4.93 -7.83 -8.41
N ILE A 120 4.00 -7.35 -7.59
CA ILE A 120 4.07 -7.55 -6.14
C ILE A 120 3.33 -8.85 -5.82
N ALA A 121 4.07 -9.83 -5.28
CA ALA A 121 3.54 -11.16 -4.94
C ALA A 121 3.12 -11.25 -3.47
N GLU A 122 3.85 -10.58 -2.58
CA GLU A 122 3.53 -10.51 -1.15
C GLU A 122 3.83 -9.12 -0.64
N ARG A 123 3.04 -8.66 0.31
CA ARG A 123 3.25 -7.37 0.97
C ARG A 123 2.97 -7.47 2.46
N GLU A 124 3.88 -6.96 3.28
CA GLU A 124 3.60 -6.59 4.66
C GLU A 124 3.54 -5.06 4.72
N GLN A 125 2.40 -4.53 5.14
CA GLN A 125 2.23 -3.08 5.29
C GLN A 125 2.21 -2.75 6.77
N HIS A 126 3.16 -1.93 7.20
CA HIS A 126 3.29 -1.53 8.59
C HIS A 126 2.94 -0.08 8.76
N PHE A 127 1.83 0.20 9.46
CA PHE A 127 1.55 1.52 9.99
C PHE A 127 2.40 1.67 11.24
N GLU A 128 3.57 2.28 11.11
CA GLU A 128 4.53 2.41 12.20
C GLU A 128 4.02 3.36 13.28
N TRP A 129 3.41 4.47 12.86
CA TRP A 129 2.68 5.36 13.73
C TRP A 129 1.69 6.19 12.91
N SER A 130 0.72 6.80 13.61
CA SER A 130 -0.28 7.66 13.01
C SER A 130 -0.59 8.81 13.98
N THR A 131 -1.02 9.95 13.44
CA THR A 131 -1.47 11.08 14.25
C THR A 131 -2.90 10.82 14.73
N VAL A 132 -3.07 9.87 15.65
CA VAL A 132 -4.38 9.47 16.14
C VAL A 132 -4.49 9.81 17.62
N PRO A 133 -5.61 10.33 18.09
CA PRO A 133 -6.75 10.84 17.33
C PRO A 133 -6.29 11.98 16.43
N ALA A 134 -7.06 12.27 15.41
CA ALA A 134 -6.68 13.34 14.53
C ALA A 134 -6.55 14.65 15.28
N ILE A 135 -5.95 15.50 14.65
CA ILE A 135 -5.71 16.84 15.09
C ILE A 135 -6.97 17.67 14.96
#